data_1fa9f36623780e6d590c263709e00bdf
#
_entry.id   1fa9f36623780e6d590c263709e00bdf
#
_cell.length_a   1.000
_cell.length_b   1.000
_cell.length_c   1.000
_cell.angle_alpha   90.00
_cell.angle_beta   90.00
_cell.angle_gamma   90.00
#
_symmetry.space_group_name_H-M   'P 1'
#
loop_
_entity.id
_entity.type
_entity.pdbx_description
1 polymer ?
#
loop_
_entity_poly.entity_id
_entity_poly.type
_entity_poly.pdbx_seq_one_letter_code
_entity_poly.pdbx_strand_id
1 'polypeptide(L)'
;MKVKVKDIAKAAGVSPTTVSLVLNNRPSRIAEDTKEHILRVAREMQFQKESEIDFSEFKKVKTLGMVVPDVMSSFYHRLAEETSRHAFYQEYTVFQCYTNDDIQCFYMAVEGLMAKNVDGIIIIPPRTMDKENVKLLKSLQKSGVPMVLLDRAAYAVFCDFVTADNKHGGRIATEYLIKHGHTGIGCLVGEANVYTSRKRVEGYREALAAAKIPFDKD
;
A
#
# COMPACT_ATOMS: atom_id res chain seq x y z
N MET A 1 28.99 25.35 10.95
CA MET A 1 29.85 24.60 11.90
C MET A 1 28.94 23.85 12.85
N LYS A 2 29.10 22.52 13.06
CA LYS A 2 28.19 21.70 13.86
C LYS A 2 28.46 21.98 15.35
N VAL A 3 27.42 22.38 16.09
CA VAL A 3 27.50 22.68 17.53
C VAL A 3 27.75 21.38 18.30
N LYS A 4 28.71 21.38 19.21
CA LYS A 4 29.06 20.21 20.04
C LYS A 4 28.63 20.44 21.50
N VAL A 5 28.52 19.37 22.28
CA VAL A 5 28.20 19.41 23.72
C VAL A 5 29.11 20.37 24.48
N LYS A 6 30.39 20.46 24.09
CA LYS A 6 31.36 21.38 24.69
C LYS A 6 31.02 22.86 24.47
N ASP A 7 30.40 23.17 23.32
CA ASP A 7 30.03 24.55 23.00
C ASP A 7 28.81 24.98 23.81
N ILE A 8 27.85 24.08 24.03
CA ILE A 8 26.71 24.30 24.94
C ILE A 8 27.19 24.45 26.37
N ALA A 9 28.11 23.59 26.81
CA ALA A 9 28.67 23.64 28.15
C ALA A 9 29.33 25.01 28.42
N LYS A 10 30.08 25.53 27.48
CA LYS A 10 30.70 26.86 27.53
C LYS A 10 29.66 27.97 27.57
N ALA A 11 28.63 27.91 26.74
CA ALA A 11 27.57 28.91 26.67
C ALA A 11 26.67 28.91 27.94
N ALA A 12 26.37 27.72 28.49
CA ALA A 12 25.53 27.55 29.68
C ALA A 12 26.31 27.68 30.99
N GLY A 13 27.64 27.83 30.96
CA GLY A 13 28.48 27.95 32.15
C GLY A 13 28.56 26.70 33.03
N VAL A 14 28.40 25.50 32.44
CA VAL A 14 28.39 24.24 33.17
C VAL A 14 29.40 23.24 32.56
N SER A 15 29.61 22.10 33.27
CA SER A 15 30.50 21.07 32.71
C SER A 15 29.88 20.34 31.53
N PRO A 16 30.69 19.84 30.55
CA PRO A 16 30.20 19.00 29.47
C PRO A 16 29.45 17.76 29.95
N THR A 17 29.85 17.19 31.10
CA THR A 17 29.19 16.05 31.74
C THR A 17 27.77 16.43 32.17
N THR A 18 27.59 17.63 32.77
CA THR A 18 26.28 18.16 33.19
C THR A 18 25.35 18.31 31.98
N VAL A 19 25.84 18.90 30.90
CA VAL A 19 25.10 19.01 29.63
C VAL A 19 24.71 17.64 29.08
N SER A 20 25.64 16.69 29.04
CA SER A 20 25.37 15.34 28.57
C SER A 20 24.31 14.61 29.40
N LEU A 21 24.31 14.76 30.72
CA LEU A 21 23.28 14.17 31.58
C LEU A 21 21.90 14.77 31.32
N VAL A 22 21.81 16.06 31.11
CA VAL A 22 20.54 16.77 30.84
C VAL A 22 20.02 16.39 29.44
N LEU A 23 20.85 16.47 28.43
CA LEU A 23 20.45 16.15 27.03
C LEU A 23 20.08 14.68 26.83
N ASN A 24 20.60 13.78 27.66
CA ASN A 24 20.28 12.34 27.63
C ASN A 24 19.19 11.95 28.64
N ASN A 25 18.57 12.92 29.30
CA ASN A 25 17.54 12.71 30.33
C ASN A 25 17.91 11.63 31.37
N ARG A 26 19.20 11.60 31.77
CA ARG A 26 19.68 10.65 32.76
C ARG A 26 19.36 11.12 34.18
N PRO A 27 18.99 10.20 35.06
CA PRO A 27 18.76 10.55 36.50
C PRO A 27 19.95 11.31 37.06
N SER A 28 19.73 12.50 37.59
CA SER A 28 20.78 13.35 38.13
C SER A 28 20.21 14.30 39.18
N ARG A 29 21.08 14.76 40.11
CA ARG A 29 20.74 15.77 41.14
C ARG A 29 20.88 17.20 40.63
N ILE A 30 20.77 17.44 39.33
CA ILE A 30 20.85 18.78 38.74
C ILE A 30 19.53 19.51 39.02
N ALA A 31 19.63 20.74 39.51
CA ALA A 31 18.47 21.58 39.78
C ALA A 31 17.67 21.83 38.51
N GLU A 32 16.34 21.94 38.63
CA GLU A 32 15.44 22.05 37.46
C GLU A 32 15.72 23.32 36.63
N ASP A 33 15.97 24.45 37.32
CA ASP A 33 16.36 25.70 36.65
C ASP A 33 17.62 25.55 35.79
N THR A 34 18.59 24.74 36.25
CA THR A 34 19.81 24.46 35.49
C THR A 34 19.52 23.58 34.27
N LYS A 35 18.62 22.61 34.39
CA LYS A 35 18.20 21.79 33.27
C LYS A 35 17.50 22.63 32.20
N GLU A 36 16.55 23.49 32.61
CA GLU A 36 15.84 24.36 31.69
C GLU A 36 16.79 25.35 30.98
N HIS A 37 17.75 25.91 31.74
CA HIS A 37 18.76 26.77 31.15
C HIS A 37 19.59 26.06 30.09
N ILE A 38 20.08 24.86 30.35
CA ILE A 38 20.86 24.06 29.38
C ILE A 38 20.02 23.73 28.12
N LEU A 39 18.76 23.31 28.30
CA LEU A 39 17.86 23.00 27.18
C LEU A 39 17.53 24.25 26.34
N ARG A 40 17.43 25.42 26.96
CA ARG A 40 17.23 26.68 26.26
C ARG A 40 18.46 27.04 25.43
N VAL A 41 19.66 27.01 26.01
CA VAL A 41 20.93 27.28 25.32
C VAL A 41 21.13 26.30 24.14
N ALA A 42 20.83 25.01 24.34
CA ALA A 42 20.92 24.00 23.29
C ALA A 42 19.98 24.32 22.11
N ARG A 43 18.74 24.79 22.38
CA ARG A 43 17.78 25.22 21.33
C ARG A 43 18.24 26.49 20.60
N GLU A 44 18.69 27.50 21.34
CA GLU A 44 19.20 28.77 20.76
C GLU A 44 20.40 28.52 19.85
N MET A 45 21.27 27.58 20.21
CA MET A 45 22.42 27.16 19.41
C MET A 45 22.07 26.16 18.30
N GLN A 46 20.79 25.80 18.14
CA GLN A 46 20.33 24.81 17.15
C GLN A 46 21.09 23.47 17.24
N PHE A 47 21.40 23.05 18.49
CA PHE A 47 22.05 21.78 18.73
C PHE A 47 21.16 20.62 18.31
N GLN A 48 21.63 19.83 17.37
CA GLN A 48 21.03 18.55 17.04
C GLN A 48 21.81 17.44 17.73
N LYS A 49 21.13 16.74 18.67
CA LYS A 49 21.69 15.53 19.27
C LYS A 49 21.97 14.53 18.15
N GLU A 50 23.20 14.05 18.06
CA GLU A 50 23.48 12.91 17.18
C GLU A 50 22.59 11.76 17.62
N SER A 51 21.70 11.32 16.74
CA SER A 51 20.96 10.07 16.97
C SER A 51 21.99 8.95 17.04
N GLU A 52 21.82 8.01 17.98
CA GLU A 52 22.70 6.83 18.08
C GLU A 52 22.62 5.98 16.79
N ILE A 53 21.68 6.29 15.89
CA ILE A 53 21.49 5.65 14.59
C ILE A 53 21.90 6.63 13.50
N ASP A 54 22.99 6.32 12.81
CA ASP A 54 23.41 7.06 11.62
C ASP A 54 22.62 6.58 10.41
N PHE A 55 21.56 7.33 10.05
CA PHE A 55 20.73 7.03 8.90
C PHE A 55 21.48 7.17 7.54
N SER A 56 22.64 7.79 7.51
CA SER A 56 23.44 7.92 6.28
C SER A 56 24.04 6.58 5.83
N GLU A 57 24.20 5.63 6.74
CA GLU A 57 24.72 4.28 6.46
C GLU A 57 23.65 3.30 5.96
N PHE A 58 22.34 3.67 6.01
CA PHE A 58 21.29 2.80 5.50
C PHE A 58 21.41 2.64 3.99
N LYS A 59 21.51 1.38 3.55
CA LYS A 59 21.44 1.04 2.14
C LYS A 59 20.10 1.51 1.55
N LYS A 60 20.12 1.92 0.29
CA LYS A 60 18.87 2.21 -0.45
C LYS A 60 17.99 0.95 -0.42
N VAL A 61 16.86 1.06 0.26
CA VAL A 61 15.87 -0.02 0.34
C VAL A 61 15.13 -0.07 -0.99
N LYS A 62 14.94 -1.26 -1.54
CA LYS A 62 14.06 -1.48 -2.69
C LYS A 62 12.61 -1.20 -2.29
N THR A 63 11.86 -0.55 -3.16
CA THR A 63 10.51 -0.07 -2.85
C THR A 63 9.49 -0.51 -3.89
N LEU A 64 8.33 -0.95 -3.43
CA LEU A 64 7.17 -1.21 -4.28
C LEU A 64 6.05 -0.25 -3.91
N GLY A 65 5.35 0.25 -4.92
CA GLY A 65 4.07 0.90 -4.75
C GLY A 65 2.93 -0.13 -4.81
N MET A 66 1.91 0.03 -3.99
CA MET A 66 0.70 -0.78 -4.07
C MET A 66 -0.54 0.11 -4.00
N VAL A 67 -1.38 0.06 -5.04
CA VAL A 67 -2.63 0.80 -5.11
C VAL A 67 -3.79 -0.15 -4.84
N VAL A 68 -4.54 0.13 -3.78
CA VAL A 68 -5.61 -0.73 -3.24
C VAL A 68 -6.94 0.04 -3.24
N PRO A 69 -8.04 -0.55 -3.76
CA PRO A 69 -9.29 0.19 -3.92
C PRO A 69 -10.04 0.46 -2.60
N ASP A 70 -9.93 -0.43 -1.61
CA ASP A 70 -10.75 -0.31 -0.41
C ASP A 70 -10.04 -0.91 0.82
N VAL A 71 -9.83 -0.08 1.85
CA VAL A 71 -9.23 -0.50 3.13
C VAL A 71 -10.22 -1.27 4.02
N MET A 72 -11.53 -1.04 3.85
CA MET A 72 -12.56 -1.71 4.67
C MET A 72 -12.88 -3.11 4.18
N SER A 73 -12.52 -3.45 2.94
CA SER A 73 -12.68 -4.79 2.40
C SER A 73 -11.68 -5.74 3.05
N SER A 74 -12.16 -6.72 3.81
CA SER A 74 -11.32 -7.76 4.42
C SER A 74 -10.49 -8.54 3.38
N PHE A 75 -11.00 -8.68 2.15
CA PHE A 75 -10.28 -9.31 1.05
C PHE A 75 -9.06 -8.48 0.64
N TYR A 76 -9.25 -7.18 0.36
CA TYR A 76 -8.15 -6.33 -0.07
C TYR A 76 -7.17 -6.03 1.06
N HIS A 77 -7.66 -5.91 2.30
CA HIS A 77 -6.81 -5.76 3.46
C HIS A 77 -5.83 -6.95 3.60
N ARG A 78 -6.35 -8.19 3.58
CA ARG A 78 -5.50 -9.39 3.65
C ARG A 78 -4.56 -9.52 2.47
N LEU A 79 -5.02 -9.16 1.27
CA LEU A 79 -4.19 -9.19 0.07
C LEU A 79 -3.00 -8.23 0.18
N ALA A 80 -3.25 -7.01 0.69
CA ALA A 80 -2.21 -6.01 0.90
C ALA A 80 -1.24 -6.42 2.02
N GLU A 81 -1.75 -6.98 3.11
CA GLU A 81 -0.94 -7.52 4.22
C GLU A 81 -0.01 -8.63 3.73
N GLU A 82 -0.55 -9.65 3.05
CA GLU A 82 0.23 -10.77 2.55
C GLU A 82 1.26 -10.34 1.49
N THR A 83 0.88 -9.43 0.61
CA THR A 83 1.81 -8.87 -0.38
C THR A 83 2.97 -8.15 0.31
N SER A 84 2.68 -7.32 1.31
CA SER A 84 3.72 -6.60 2.06
C SER A 84 4.62 -7.56 2.85
N ARG A 85 4.05 -8.59 3.45
CA ARG A 85 4.80 -9.61 4.18
C ARG A 85 5.77 -10.37 3.26
N HIS A 86 5.32 -10.78 2.08
CA HIS A 86 6.19 -11.46 1.11
C HIS A 86 7.25 -10.53 0.52
N ALA A 87 6.90 -9.27 0.24
CA ALA A 87 7.84 -8.25 -0.22
C ALA A 87 8.95 -8.01 0.82
N PHE A 88 8.61 -7.96 2.10
CA PHE A 88 9.57 -7.80 3.20
C PHE A 88 10.62 -8.92 3.21
N TYR A 89 10.23 -10.18 3.02
CA TYR A 89 11.18 -11.30 2.93
C TYR A 89 12.10 -11.24 1.70
N GLN A 90 11.74 -10.43 0.69
CA GLN A 90 12.56 -10.15 -0.49
C GLN A 90 13.29 -8.80 -0.40
N GLU A 91 13.38 -8.24 0.81
CA GLU A 91 14.02 -6.96 1.11
C GLU A 91 13.38 -5.74 0.40
N TYR A 92 12.07 -5.81 0.13
CA TYR A 92 11.28 -4.68 -0.36
C TYR A 92 10.44 -4.05 0.73
N THR A 93 10.35 -2.71 0.70
CA THR A 93 9.32 -1.96 1.45
C THR A 93 8.15 -1.65 0.53
N VAL A 94 6.92 -1.80 1.00
CA VAL A 94 5.71 -1.52 0.22
C VAL A 94 5.05 -0.23 0.69
N PHE A 95 4.89 0.74 -0.21
CA PHE A 95 4.05 1.92 0.00
C PHE A 95 2.62 1.61 -0.45
N GLN A 96 1.70 1.51 0.49
CA GLN A 96 0.28 1.25 0.21
C GLN A 96 -0.49 2.56 0.07
N CYS A 97 -1.25 2.69 -1.01
CA CYS A 97 -2.17 3.80 -1.25
C CYS A 97 -3.59 3.26 -1.39
N TYR A 98 -4.51 3.75 -0.56
CA TYR A 98 -5.92 3.37 -0.59
C TYR A 98 -6.72 4.45 -1.31
N THR A 99 -7.57 4.04 -2.27
CA THR A 99 -8.25 4.96 -3.18
C THR A 99 -9.77 5.01 -3.00
N ASN A 100 -10.35 4.13 -2.17
CA ASN A 100 -11.80 3.98 -1.96
C ASN A 100 -12.59 3.81 -3.28
N ASP A 101 -12.00 3.14 -4.27
CA ASP A 101 -12.53 3.02 -5.63
C ASP A 101 -12.77 4.39 -6.35
N ASP A 102 -12.21 5.48 -5.81
CA ASP A 102 -12.30 6.82 -6.40
C ASP A 102 -11.25 6.99 -7.49
N ILE A 103 -11.69 7.52 -8.64
CA ILE A 103 -10.87 7.68 -9.84
C ILE A 103 -9.77 8.73 -9.64
N GLN A 104 -10.07 9.84 -8.94
CA GLN A 104 -9.11 10.91 -8.71
C GLN A 104 -8.06 10.47 -7.68
N CYS A 105 -8.50 9.81 -6.61
CA CYS A 105 -7.58 9.22 -5.63
C CYS A 105 -6.66 8.17 -6.29
N PHE A 106 -7.18 7.39 -7.23
CA PHE A 106 -6.38 6.44 -8.00
C PHE A 106 -5.29 7.14 -8.82
N TYR A 107 -5.66 8.20 -9.54
CA TYR A 107 -4.71 9.00 -10.32
C TYR A 107 -3.60 9.57 -9.43
N MET A 108 -3.98 10.25 -8.34
CA MET A 108 -3.03 10.85 -7.39
C MET A 108 -2.12 9.81 -6.73
N ALA A 109 -2.65 8.62 -6.42
CA ALA A 109 -1.86 7.53 -5.83
C ALA A 109 -0.76 7.05 -6.79
N VAL A 110 -1.10 6.82 -8.06
CA VAL A 110 -0.11 6.40 -9.07
C VAL A 110 0.93 7.47 -9.30
N GLU A 111 0.53 8.74 -9.48
CA GLU A 111 1.47 9.85 -9.64
C GLU A 111 2.40 10.00 -8.43
N GLY A 112 1.84 9.92 -7.21
CA GLY A 112 2.60 10.03 -5.98
C GLY A 112 3.65 8.93 -5.82
N LEU A 113 3.31 7.70 -6.18
CA LEU A 113 4.25 6.58 -6.16
C LEU A 113 5.35 6.74 -7.22
N MET A 114 4.98 7.19 -8.42
CA MET A 114 5.96 7.47 -9.47
C MET A 114 6.92 8.61 -9.08
N ALA A 115 6.43 9.66 -8.45
CA ALA A 115 7.26 10.74 -7.92
C ALA A 115 8.21 10.30 -6.79
N LYS A 116 7.90 9.20 -6.11
CA LYS A 116 8.78 8.54 -5.12
C LYS A 116 9.80 7.59 -5.74
N ASN A 117 9.79 7.42 -7.07
CA ASN A 117 10.69 6.52 -7.80
C ASN A 117 10.68 5.09 -7.24
N VAL A 118 9.48 4.53 -7.06
CA VAL A 118 9.35 3.12 -6.65
C VAL A 118 9.93 2.20 -7.72
N ASP A 119 10.52 1.08 -7.30
CA ASP A 119 11.19 0.12 -8.20
C ASP A 119 10.19 -0.76 -8.96
N GLY A 120 8.93 -0.77 -8.55
CA GLY A 120 7.82 -1.46 -9.22
C GLY A 120 6.48 -1.08 -8.61
N ILE A 121 5.39 -1.38 -9.31
CA ILE A 121 4.04 -1.00 -8.86
C ILE A 121 3.04 -2.14 -9.04
N ILE A 122 2.28 -2.42 -7.99
CA ILE A 122 1.18 -3.39 -7.97
C ILE A 122 -0.12 -2.59 -7.92
N ILE A 123 -1.01 -2.82 -8.87
CA ILE A 123 -2.23 -2.02 -9.02
C ILE A 123 -3.46 -2.91 -9.00
N ILE A 124 -4.39 -2.61 -8.11
CA ILE A 124 -5.77 -3.08 -8.22
C ILE A 124 -6.57 -1.92 -8.86
N PRO A 125 -6.95 -2.02 -10.13
CA PRO A 125 -7.66 -0.93 -10.80
C PRO A 125 -9.02 -0.63 -10.16
N PRO A 126 -9.53 0.61 -10.22
CA PRO A 126 -10.88 0.93 -9.78
C PRO A 126 -11.93 0.16 -10.59
N ARG A 127 -13.16 0.06 -10.07
CA ARG A 127 -14.27 -0.67 -10.74
C ARG A 127 -14.56 -0.11 -12.11
N THR A 128 -14.53 1.19 -12.23
CA THR A 128 -14.70 1.90 -13.49
C THR A 128 -13.39 2.58 -13.89
N MET A 129 -13.04 2.47 -15.15
CA MET A 129 -11.86 3.10 -15.72
C MET A 129 -12.31 4.13 -16.75
N ASP A 130 -12.00 5.40 -16.51
CA ASP A 130 -12.19 6.44 -17.49
C ASP A 130 -11.01 6.54 -18.49
N LYS A 131 -11.13 7.45 -19.44
CA LYS A 131 -10.09 7.62 -20.48
C LYS A 131 -8.76 8.12 -19.89
N GLU A 132 -8.80 8.94 -18.85
CA GLU A 132 -7.61 9.52 -18.23
C GLU A 132 -6.85 8.46 -17.43
N ASN A 133 -7.55 7.62 -16.68
CA ASN A 133 -6.92 6.50 -15.97
C ASN A 133 -6.33 5.45 -16.93
N VAL A 134 -6.98 5.23 -18.09
CA VAL A 134 -6.40 4.37 -19.14
C VAL A 134 -5.13 5.01 -19.72
N LYS A 135 -5.11 6.32 -19.94
CA LYS A 135 -3.89 7.03 -20.40
C LYS A 135 -2.78 6.96 -19.33
N LEU A 136 -3.14 7.13 -18.06
CA LEU A 136 -2.20 7.03 -16.94
C LEU A 136 -1.51 5.66 -16.92
N LEU A 137 -2.27 4.56 -16.96
CA LEU A 137 -1.70 3.21 -17.00
C LEU A 137 -0.84 2.96 -18.24
N LYS A 138 -1.24 3.48 -19.40
CA LYS A 138 -0.42 3.41 -20.62
C LYS A 138 0.88 4.22 -20.49
N SER A 139 0.85 5.35 -19.84
CA SER A 139 2.04 6.16 -19.57
C SER A 139 2.96 5.45 -18.59
N LEU A 140 2.41 4.84 -17.55
CA LEU A 140 3.15 4.01 -16.60
C LEU A 140 3.82 2.82 -17.31
N GLN A 141 3.10 2.12 -18.19
CA GLN A 141 3.67 1.03 -18.98
C GLN A 141 4.87 1.50 -19.83
N LYS A 142 4.79 2.71 -20.41
CA LYS A 142 5.87 3.29 -21.23
C LYS A 142 7.05 3.81 -20.40
N SER A 143 6.87 4.09 -19.13
CA SER A 143 7.95 4.59 -18.25
C SER A 143 9.04 3.56 -17.96
N GLY A 144 8.78 2.28 -18.24
CA GLY A 144 9.69 1.18 -17.95
C GLY A 144 9.66 0.70 -16.49
N VAL A 145 8.84 1.30 -15.64
CA VAL A 145 8.62 0.81 -14.26
C VAL A 145 7.81 -0.50 -14.33
N PRO A 146 8.31 -1.60 -13.77
CA PRO A 146 7.58 -2.85 -13.73
C PRO A 146 6.20 -2.69 -13.09
N MET A 147 5.16 -3.16 -13.77
CA MET A 147 3.78 -3.04 -13.33
C MET A 147 3.06 -4.39 -13.37
N VAL A 148 2.34 -4.70 -12.30
CA VAL A 148 1.46 -5.87 -12.21
C VAL A 148 0.05 -5.42 -11.85
N LEU A 149 -0.93 -5.88 -12.60
CA LEU A 149 -2.34 -5.74 -12.20
C LEU A 149 -2.75 -6.91 -11.32
N LEU A 150 -3.52 -6.62 -10.28
CA LEU A 150 -3.95 -7.61 -9.30
C LEU A 150 -5.48 -7.62 -9.20
N ASP A 151 -6.09 -8.81 -9.15
CA ASP A 151 -7.53 -9.06 -9.02
C ASP A 151 -8.38 -8.54 -10.18
N ARG A 152 -8.32 -7.24 -10.51
CA ARG A 152 -9.12 -6.60 -11.56
C ARG A 152 -8.28 -6.33 -12.81
N ALA A 153 -8.79 -6.72 -13.97
CA ALA A 153 -8.13 -6.47 -15.26
C ALA A 153 -8.40 -5.06 -15.77
N ALA A 154 -7.40 -4.45 -16.38
CA ALA A 154 -7.53 -3.27 -17.22
C ALA A 154 -7.12 -3.63 -18.65
N TYR A 155 -8.06 -4.02 -19.49
CA TYR A 155 -7.80 -4.52 -20.85
C TYR A 155 -7.09 -3.53 -21.80
N ALA A 156 -6.97 -2.28 -21.36
CA ALA A 156 -6.34 -1.23 -22.14
C ALA A 156 -4.82 -1.21 -22.08
N VAL A 157 -4.22 -2.00 -21.17
CA VAL A 157 -2.76 -2.10 -20.98
C VAL A 157 -2.32 -3.56 -21.05
N PHE A 158 -1.14 -3.77 -21.60
CA PHE A 158 -0.49 -5.07 -21.65
C PHE A 158 0.59 -5.15 -20.59
N CYS A 159 0.32 -5.87 -19.51
CA CYS A 159 1.23 -6.09 -18.40
C CYS A 159 0.88 -7.41 -17.72
N ASP A 160 1.72 -7.83 -16.78
CA ASP A 160 1.45 -9.01 -15.97
C ASP A 160 0.16 -8.81 -15.14
N PHE A 161 -0.61 -9.89 -15.03
CA PHE A 161 -1.89 -9.87 -14.35
C PHE A 161 -2.07 -11.10 -13.48
N VAL A 162 -2.37 -10.89 -12.20
CA VAL A 162 -2.61 -11.94 -11.21
C VAL A 162 -4.05 -11.84 -10.71
N THR A 163 -4.81 -12.90 -10.86
CA THR A 163 -6.20 -12.97 -10.37
C THR A 163 -6.57 -14.40 -10.03
N ALA A 164 -7.62 -14.60 -9.21
CA ALA A 164 -8.23 -15.90 -9.04
C ALA A 164 -8.95 -16.34 -10.32
N ASP A 165 -9.10 -17.64 -10.54
CA ASP A 165 -9.96 -18.16 -11.60
C ASP A 165 -11.44 -17.96 -11.24
N ASN A 166 -11.90 -16.72 -11.42
CA ASN A 166 -13.26 -16.31 -11.09
C ASN A 166 -14.32 -17.06 -11.91
N LYS A 167 -14.00 -17.45 -13.16
CA LYS A 167 -14.91 -18.21 -14.02
C LYS A 167 -15.09 -19.63 -13.46
N HIS A 168 -13.99 -20.30 -13.14
CA HIS A 168 -14.02 -21.61 -12.51
C HIS A 168 -14.74 -21.54 -11.15
N GLY A 169 -14.45 -20.52 -10.33
CA GLY A 169 -15.13 -20.31 -9.05
C GLY A 169 -16.65 -20.21 -9.17
N GLY A 170 -17.14 -19.41 -10.12
CA GLY A 170 -18.57 -19.31 -10.41
C GLY A 170 -19.18 -20.65 -10.87
N ARG A 171 -18.44 -21.38 -11.73
CA ARG A 171 -18.87 -22.67 -12.25
C ARG A 171 -18.98 -23.74 -11.12
N ILE A 172 -17.93 -23.95 -10.36
CA ILE A 172 -17.94 -25.00 -9.32
C ILE A 172 -18.95 -24.74 -8.20
N ALA A 173 -19.16 -23.47 -7.82
CA ALA A 173 -20.19 -23.11 -6.84
C ALA A 173 -21.60 -23.48 -7.35
N THR A 174 -21.88 -23.21 -8.61
CA THR A 174 -23.16 -23.55 -9.25
C THR A 174 -23.33 -25.04 -9.43
N GLU A 175 -22.30 -25.74 -9.94
CA GLU A 175 -22.29 -27.19 -10.08
C GLU A 175 -22.53 -27.90 -8.74
N TYR A 176 -21.99 -27.34 -7.65
CA TYR A 176 -22.21 -27.88 -6.30
C TYR A 176 -23.72 -27.83 -5.93
N LEU A 177 -24.39 -26.70 -6.16
CA LEU A 177 -25.84 -26.58 -5.90
C LEU A 177 -26.65 -27.51 -6.78
N ILE A 178 -26.33 -27.61 -8.06
CA ILE A 178 -27.01 -28.54 -9.00
C ILE A 178 -26.88 -29.99 -8.52
N LYS A 179 -25.67 -30.39 -8.12
CA LYS A 179 -25.40 -31.75 -7.60
C LYS A 179 -26.25 -32.08 -6.35
N HIS A 180 -26.64 -31.05 -5.57
CA HIS A 180 -27.52 -31.22 -4.40
C HIS A 180 -29.00 -31.06 -4.73
N GLY A 181 -29.38 -31.12 -6.01
CA GLY A 181 -30.77 -31.14 -6.46
C GLY A 181 -31.43 -29.77 -6.62
N HIS A 182 -30.68 -28.67 -6.50
CA HIS A 182 -31.22 -27.34 -6.73
C HIS A 182 -31.37 -27.03 -8.21
N THR A 183 -32.57 -26.60 -8.64
CA THR A 183 -32.88 -26.20 -10.02
C THR A 183 -33.18 -24.70 -10.14
N GLY A 184 -33.65 -24.06 -9.07
CA GLY A 184 -33.85 -22.62 -8.97
C GLY A 184 -32.62 -21.99 -8.28
N ILE A 185 -31.62 -21.56 -9.06
CA ILE A 185 -30.37 -21.05 -8.54
C ILE A 185 -30.22 -19.60 -8.98
N GLY A 186 -30.19 -18.67 -8.01
CA GLY A 186 -29.90 -17.26 -8.24
C GLY A 186 -28.43 -16.93 -8.07
N CYS A 187 -27.92 -15.97 -8.83
CA CYS A 187 -26.55 -15.48 -8.73
C CYS A 187 -26.54 -13.98 -8.41
N LEU A 188 -26.31 -13.64 -7.15
CA LEU A 188 -26.12 -12.24 -6.75
C LEU A 188 -24.69 -11.80 -7.08
N VAL A 189 -24.58 -10.81 -7.94
CA VAL A 189 -23.29 -10.28 -8.40
C VAL A 189 -23.21 -8.78 -8.18
N GLY A 190 -21.98 -8.26 -8.13
CA GLY A 190 -21.73 -6.82 -8.18
C GLY A 190 -21.96 -6.25 -9.59
N GLU A 191 -21.39 -5.08 -9.84
CA GLU A 191 -21.53 -4.39 -11.13
C GLU A 191 -21.06 -5.25 -12.31
N ALA A 192 -21.87 -5.30 -13.36
CA ALA A 192 -21.63 -6.15 -14.54
C ALA A 192 -20.36 -5.79 -15.34
N ASN A 193 -19.89 -4.55 -15.26
CA ASN A 193 -18.66 -4.07 -15.89
C ASN A 193 -17.38 -4.49 -15.15
N VAL A 194 -17.48 -4.94 -13.88
CA VAL A 194 -16.33 -5.39 -13.13
C VAL A 194 -15.86 -6.76 -13.62
N TYR A 195 -14.57 -6.89 -13.92
CA TYR A 195 -13.96 -8.10 -14.49
C TYR A 195 -14.33 -9.37 -13.70
N THR A 196 -14.10 -9.35 -12.40
CA THR A 196 -14.32 -10.52 -11.53
C THR A 196 -15.79 -10.93 -11.46
N SER A 197 -16.71 -9.96 -11.38
CA SER A 197 -18.18 -10.20 -11.42
C SER A 197 -18.59 -10.87 -12.72
N ARG A 198 -18.15 -10.32 -13.84
CA ARG A 198 -18.46 -10.86 -15.17
C ARG A 198 -17.96 -12.29 -15.33
N LYS A 199 -16.73 -12.58 -14.88
CA LYS A 199 -16.17 -13.93 -14.97
C LYS A 199 -16.92 -14.94 -14.11
N ARG A 200 -17.35 -14.57 -12.92
CA ARG A 200 -18.19 -15.43 -12.08
C ARG A 200 -19.52 -15.74 -12.74
N VAL A 201 -20.18 -14.74 -13.35
CA VAL A 201 -21.42 -14.95 -14.10
C VAL A 201 -21.22 -15.83 -15.34
N GLU A 202 -20.09 -15.69 -16.04
CA GLU A 202 -19.76 -16.60 -17.14
C GLU A 202 -19.72 -18.05 -16.66
N GLY A 203 -19.03 -18.35 -15.56
CA GLY A 203 -18.96 -19.68 -14.96
C GLY A 203 -20.33 -20.20 -14.49
N TYR A 204 -21.12 -19.36 -13.84
CA TYR A 204 -22.48 -19.69 -13.41
C TYR A 204 -23.34 -20.10 -14.61
N ARG A 205 -23.35 -19.32 -15.70
CA ARG A 205 -24.13 -19.64 -16.92
C ARG A 205 -23.66 -20.95 -17.58
N GLU A 206 -22.37 -21.21 -17.62
CA GLU A 206 -21.85 -22.45 -18.17
C GLU A 206 -22.34 -23.67 -17.39
N ALA A 207 -22.36 -23.59 -16.04
CA ALA A 207 -22.86 -24.68 -15.21
C ALA A 207 -24.36 -24.93 -15.40
N LEU A 208 -25.18 -23.87 -15.46
CA LEU A 208 -26.60 -24.00 -15.77
C LEU A 208 -26.84 -24.64 -17.15
N ALA A 209 -26.14 -24.16 -18.16
CA ALA A 209 -26.27 -24.68 -19.52
C ALA A 209 -25.89 -26.15 -19.61
N ALA A 210 -24.81 -26.56 -18.96
CA ALA A 210 -24.37 -27.97 -18.90
C ALA A 210 -25.43 -28.88 -18.24
N ALA A 211 -26.14 -28.36 -17.25
CA ALA A 211 -27.23 -29.07 -16.56
C ALA A 211 -28.62 -28.91 -17.24
N LYS A 212 -28.70 -28.19 -18.36
CA LYS A 212 -29.94 -27.85 -19.08
C LYS A 212 -30.95 -27.08 -18.22
N ILE A 213 -30.46 -26.30 -17.27
CA ILE A 213 -31.28 -25.38 -16.46
C ILE A 213 -31.33 -24.04 -17.19
N PRO A 214 -32.54 -23.48 -17.43
CA PRO A 214 -32.67 -22.19 -18.09
C PRO A 214 -31.98 -21.08 -17.30
N PHE A 215 -31.29 -20.19 -18.01
CA PHE A 215 -30.79 -18.95 -17.44
C PHE A 215 -31.87 -17.88 -17.53
N ASP A 216 -32.33 -17.38 -16.39
CA ASP A 216 -33.21 -16.21 -16.30
C ASP A 216 -32.37 -14.98 -15.93
N LYS A 217 -32.77 -13.82 -16.45
CA LYS A 217 -32.08 -12.55 -16.20
C LYS A 217 -32.72 -11.74 -15.08
N ASP A 218 -33.95 -12.10 -14.66
CA ASP A 218 -34.78 -11.36 -13.72
C ASP A 218 -34.58 -11.84 -12.29
#